data_ee70a00d66a3ac4147f00aa44da2d391
#
_entry.id   ee70a00d66a3ac4147f00aa44da2d391
#
_cell.length_a   1.000
_cell.length_b   1.000
_cell.length_c   1.000
_cell.angle_alpha   90.00
_cell.angle_beta   90.00
_cell.angle_gamma   90.00
#
_symmetry.space_group_name_H-M   'P 1'
#
loop_
_entity.id
_entity.type
_entity.pdbx_description
1 polymer ?
#
loop_
_entity_poly.entity_id
_entity_poly.type
_entity_poly.pdbx_seq_one_letter_code
_entity_poly.pdbx_strand_id
1 'polypeptide(L)'
;MEATMRKQRWLARASLAAAVAAVLVLGVFAGVRTFALVGVGLVGLAVTAAAVWWTLSRRGVLRVLAFLLALAAPAWVLLEYTGAHLAWVAALSVGLWLAAVGAGRAALVLHTRPVPMPERPAPETRHPVLIMNPRSGGGKVDRFGLGEKAAALGAEVLLLEGPGETDVAELARKAAAGGADLLGVAGGDGTQALVADVAAALDLPFLVIPAGTRNHFALDLGLDRGDPSKALDALHDGVELRVDLGRAAGRPFVNNVSFGAYAEVVQSPAYRDGKTRTTLDLLPDLLVGHRGGRLTAQAGEHTFRGPQALLVSNNPYGTGDIAGLGRRARLDGGVLGCVGVEVSGAAHAAGLVRGRWAAGLTRVTATHVVVDADQERIAVGVDGEALRLRVPVHCDIRPLALRVVVPRRRPGVRLARPPLDWRLLARLGLGRGPARNSRETLPR
;
A
#
# COMPACT_ATOMS: atom_id res chain seq x y z
N MET A 1 -15.80 17.20 -20.23
CA MET A 1 -14.57 17.73 -19.56
C MET A 1 -14.90 18.96 -18.72
N GLU A 2 -15.59 19.96 -19.25
CA GLU A 2 -15.97 21.19 -18.53
C GLU A 2 -16.82 20.98 -17.27
N ALA A 3 -17.82 20.11 -17.32
CA ALA A 3 -18.68 19.80 -16.17
C ALA A 3 -17.88 19.23 -14.99
N THR A 4 -16.89 18.37 -15.24
CA THR A 4 -16.03 17.79 -14.21
C THR A 4 -15.12 18.85 -13.59
N MET A 5 -14.55 19.74 -14.39
CA MET A 5 -13.71 20.85 -13.90
C MET A 5 -14.53 21.84 -13.09
N ARG A 6 -15.77 22.12 -13.49
CA ARG A 6 -16.71 22.98 -12.75
C ARG A 6 -17.05 22.37 -11.39
N LYS A 7 -17.38 21.08 -11.35
CA LYS A 7 -17.66 20.33 -10.11
C LYS A 7 -16.46 20.34 -9.18
N GLN A 8 -15.25 20.11 -9.70
CA GLN A 8 -14.02 20.13 -8.94
C GLN A 8 -13.76 21.50 -8.27
N ARG A 9 -13.89 22.59 -9.03
CA ARG A 9 -13.73 23.97 -8.50
C ARG A 9 -14.74 24.26 -7.40
N TRP A 10 -16.00 23.85 -7.59
CA TRP A 10 -17.04 24.01 -6.58
C TRP A 10 -16.72 23.26 -5.30
N LEU A 11 -16.31 22.00 -5.39
CA LEU A 11 -15.90 21.20 -4.23
C LEU A 11 -14.68 21.79 -3.50
N ALA A 12 -13.70 22.32 -4.24
CA ALA A 12 -12.56 22.99 -3.64
C ALA A 12 -12.96 24.27 -2.90
N ARG A 13 -13.84 25.10 -3.47
CA ARG A 13 -14.41 26.30 -2.82
C ARG A 13 -15.23 25.93 -1.59
N ALA A 14 -16.11 24.94 -1.69
CA ALA A 14 -16.90 24.44 -0.55
C ALA A 14 -16.01 23.93 0.58
N SER A 15 -14.94 23.22 0.26
CA SER A 15 -13.95 22.76 1.26
C SER A 15 -13.30 23.93 2.00
N LEU A 16 -12.84 24.93 1.27
CA LEU A 16 -12.19 26.11 1.88
C LEU A 16 -13.19 26.95 2.69
N ALA A 17 -14.41 27.18 2.15
CA ALA A 17 -15.45 27.91 2.86
C ALA A 17 -15.86 27.19 4.15
N ALA A 18 -16.04 25.87 4.12
CA ALA A 18 -16.38 25.08 5.30
C ALA A 18 -15.23 25.09 6.35
N ALA A 19 -13.97 25.06 5.91
CA ALA A 19 -12.82 25.17 6.81
C ALA A 19 -12.76 26.55 7.51
N VAL A 20 -12.98 27.63 6.77
CA VAL A 20 -13.05 28.98 7.31
C VAL A 20 -14.25 29.13 8.26
N ALA A 21 -15.42 28.61 7.85
CA ALA A 21 -16.63 28.66 8.69
C ALA A 21 -16.43 27.90 10.00
N ALA A 22 -15.74 26.75 9.99
CA ALA A 22 -15.42 25.98 11.21
C ALA A 22 -14.63 26.81 12.23
N VAL A 23 -13.69 27.63 11.75
CA VAL A 23 -12.89 28.53 12.63
C VAL A 23 -13.71 29.73 13.08
N LEU A 24 -14.49 30.36 12.17
CA LEU A 24 -15.31 31.52 12.48
C LEU A 24 -16.40 31.21 13.50
N VAL A 25 -17.05 30.05 13.41
CA VAL A 25 -18.08 29.60 14.38
C VAL A 25 -17.50 29.59 15.79
N LEU A 26 -16.29 29.06 15.98
CA LEU A 26 -15.60 29.11 17.28
C LEU A 26 -15.36 30.57 17.71
N GLY A 27 -14.82 31.43 16.82
CA GLY A 27 -14.48 32.82 17.16
C GLY A 27 -15.70 33.68 17.51
N VAL A 28 -16.80 33.56 16.78
CA VAL A 28 -17.99 34.39 16.94
C VAL A 28 -18.81 34.01 18.18
N PHE A 29 -19.00 32.71 18.42
CA PHE A 29 -19.93 32.23 19.46
C PHE A 29 -19.29 32.01 20.83
N ALA A 30 -17.95 31.90 20.92
CA ALA A 30 -17.31 31.68 22.20
C ALA A 30 -16.70 32.95 22.86
N GLY A 31 -16.68 34.10 22.18
CA GLY A 31 -16.25 35.41 22.71
C GLY A 31 -14.85 35.39 23.33
N VAL A 32 -14.60 36.18 24.41
CA VAL A 32 -13.30 36.22 25.13
C VAL A 32 -12.97 34.89 25.81
N ARG A 33 -13.97 34.11 26.18
CA ARG A 33 -13.81 32.73 26.71
C ARG A 33 -13.28 31.76 25.65
N THR A 34 -13.33 32.14 24.36
CA THR A 34 -12.79 31.33 23.24
C THR A 34 -11.34 31.00 23.44
N PHE A 35 -10.51 31.93 23.90
CA PHE A 35 -9.08 31.69 24.04
C PHE A 35 -8.80 30.62 25.11
N ALA A 36 -9.54 30.63 26.21
CA ALA A 36 -9.42 29.60 27.24
C ALA A 36 -9.92 28.23 26.74
N LEU A 37 -11.08 28.18 26.08
CA LEU A 37 -11.66 26.94 25.52
C LEU A 37 -10.85 26.40 24.35
N VAL A 38 -10.32 27.24 23.47
CA VAL A 38 -9.37 26.83 22.42
C VAL A 38 -8.09 26.29 23.07
N GLY A 39 -7.59 26.93 24.14
CA GLY A 39 -6.48 26.42 24.93
C GLY A 39 -6.77 25.03 25.51
N VAL A 40 -7.91 24.85 26.15
CA VAL A 40 -8.39 23.55 26.66
C VAL A 40 -8.48 22.50 25.53
N GLY A 41 -9.06 22.88 24.39
CA GLY A 41 -9.15 22.01 23.20
C GLY A 41 -7.80 21.61 22.65
N LEU A 42 -6.84 22.54 22.55
CA LEU A 42 -5.48 22.26 22.07
C LEU A 42 -4.70 21.38 23.07
N VAL A 43 -4.79 21.66 24.36
CA VAL A 43 -4.18 20.82 25.40
C VAL A 43 -4.78 19.43 25.39
N GLY A 44 -6.12 19.31 25.36
CA GLY A 44 -6.80 18.03 25.29
C GLY A 44 -6.41 17.23 24.04
N LEU A 45 -6.27 17.88 22.87
CA LEU A 45 -5.80 17.25 21.66
C LEU A 45 -4.34 16.77 21.78
N ALA A 46 -3.46 17.59 22.38
CA ALA A 46 -2.05 17.23 22.59
C ALA A 46 -1.92 16.05 23.58
N VAL A 47 -2.68 16.08 24.68
CA VAL A 47 -2.73 14.98 25.68
C VAL A 47 -3.28 13.70 25.02
N THR A 48 -4.37 13.81 24.26
CA THR A 48 -4.95 12.66 23.53
C THR A 48 -3.94 12.08 22.56
N ALA A 49 -3.26 12.91 21.77
CA ALA A 49 -2.24 12.47 20.83
C ALA A 49 -1.06 11.77 21.52
N ALA A 50 -0.59 12.33 22.67
CA ALA A 50 0.47 11.71 23.47
C ALA A 50 0.01 10.39 24.09
N ALA A 51 -1.22 10.34 24.60
CA ALA A 51 -1.81 9.14 25.20
C ALA A 51 -2.02 8.03 24.15
N VAL A 52 -2.50 8.36 22.95
CA VAL A 52 -2.58 7.42 21.82
C VAL A 52 -1.18 6.90 21.45
N TRP A 53 -0.19 7.80 21.39
CA TRP A 53 1.19 7.40 21.16
C TRP A 53 1.69 6.41 22.21
N TRP A 54 1.50 6.68 23.49
CA TRP A 54 1.90 5.78 24.58
C TRP A 54 1.12 4.46 24.57
N THR A 55 -0.14 4.47 24.19
CA THR A 55 -0.94 3.25 24.00
C THR A 55 -0.32 2.37 22.92
N LEU A 56 0.20 2.95 21.84
CA LEU A 56 0.82 2.23 20.73
C LEU A 56 2.28 1.83 21.00
N SER A 57 3.03 2.65 21.78
CA SER A 57 4.46 2.50 22.02
C SER A 57 4.83 1.80 23.33
N ARG A 58 3.87 1.57 24.25
CA ARG A 58 4.12 0.94 25.56
C ARG A 58 3.42 -0.41 25.67
N ARG A 59 3.81 -1.18 26.69
CA ARG A 59 3.23 -2.51 27.02
C ARG A 59 2.75 -2.55 28.46
N GLY A 60 1.93 -3.57 28.78
CA GLY A 60 1.45 -3.82 30.15
C GLY A 60 0.60 -2.69 30.70
N VAL A 61 0.76 -2.41 32.00
CA VAL A 61 -0.05 -1.44 32.75
C VAL A 61 0.04 -0.04 32.14
N LEU A 62 1.22 0.40 31.68
CA LEU A 62 1.40 1.71 31.06
C LEU A 62 0.57 1.87 29.78
N ARG A 63 0.38 0.80 29.00
CA ARG A 63 -0.51 0.81 27.82
C ARG A 63 -1.96 1.05 28.22
N VAL A 64 -2.42 0.36 29.28
CA VAL A 64 -3.80 0.50 29.79
C VAL A 64 -4.05 1.91 30.32
N LEU A 65 -3.12 2.44 31.12
CA LEU A 65 -3.21 3.81 31.64
C LEU A 65 -3.21 4.85 30.50
N ALA A 66 -2.36 4.68 29.52
CA ALA A 66 -2.33 5.54 28.34
C ALA A 66 -3.63 5.47 27.53
N PHE A 67 -4.19 4.27 27.37
CA PHE A 67 -5.49 4.07 26.71
C PHE A 67 -6.63 4.77 27.47
N LEU A 68 -6.66 4.62 28.80
CA LEU A 68 -7.64 5.32 29.64
C LEU A 68 -7.49 6.84 29.53
N LEU A 69 -6.26 7.35 29.53
CA LEU A 69 -5.99 8.77 29.33
C LEU A 69 -6.41 9.25 27.94
N ALA A 70 -6.23 8.42 26.89
CA ALA A 70 -6.67 8.71 25.52
C ALA A 70 -8.21 8.84 25.41
N LEU A 71 -8.96 8.17 26.28
CA LEU A 71 -10.41 8.30 26.37
C LEU A 71 -10.82 9.45 27.32
N ALA A 72 -10.13 9.62 28.43
CA ALA A 72 -10.47 10.63 29.44
C ALA A 72 -10.21 12.06 28.95
N ALA A 73 -9.14 12.30 28.20
CA ALA A 73 -8.79 13.64 27.74
C ALA A 73 -9.86 14.27 26.81
N PRO A 74 -10.37 13.60 25.76
CA PRO A 74 -11.45 14.15 24.95
C PRO A 74 -12.78 14.23 25.72
N ALA A 75 -13.04 13.30 26.66
CA ALA A 75 -14.22 13.36 27.52
C ALA A 75 -14.18 14.62 28.44
N TRP A 76 -13.02 14.90 29.02
CA TRP A 76 -12.83 16.13 29.81
C TRP A 76 -13.04 17.40 28.96
N VAL A 77 -12.47 17.47 27.75
CA VAL A 77 -12.71 18.59 26.83
C VAL A 77 -14.21 18.74 26.55
N LEU A 78 -14.91 17.63 26.30
CA LEU A 78 -16.37 17.65 26.09
C LEU A 78 -17.13 18.18 27.28
N LEU A 79 -16.76 17.79 28.52
CA LEU A 79 -17.36 18.29 29.75
C LEU A 79 -17.15 19.79 29.91
N GLU A 80 -15.98 20.33 29.67
CA GLU A 80 -15.71 21.78 29.72
C GLU A 80 -16.56 22.54 28.68
N TYR A 81 -16.70 22.02 27.46
CA TYR A 81 -17.55 22.65 26.45
C TYR A 81 -19.03 22.53 26.74
N THR A 82 -19.49 21.44 27.39
CA THR A 82 -20.89 21.30 27.81
C THR A 82 -21.20 22.23 28.99
N GLY A 83 -20.30 22.33 29.96
CA GLY A 83 -20.42 23.25 31.11
C GLY A 83 -20.47 24.73 30.67
N ALA A 84 -19.81 25.07 29.57
CA ALA A 84 -19.86 26.39 28.94
C ALA A 84 -21.10 26.61 28.05
N HIS A 85 -22.02 25.64 27.93
CA HIS A 85 -23.15 25.62 26.98
C HIS A 85 -22.73 25.78 25.49
N LEU A 86 -21.47 25.43 25.14
CA LEU A 86 -20.89 25.58 23.82
C LEU A 86 -20.67 24.25 23.08
N ALA A 87 -21.23 23.15 23.60
CA ALA A 87 -21.12 21.82 22.98
C ALA A 87 -21.65 21.83 21.52
N TRP A 88 -22.73 22.56 21.23
CA TRP A 88 -23.27 22.70 19.90
C TRP A 88 -22.31 23.46 18.94
N VAL A 89 -21.58 24.45 19.46
CA VAL A 89 -20.56 25.21 18.70
C VAL A 89 -19.41 24.27 18.32
N ALA A 90 -18.94 23.46 19.27
CA ALA A 90 -17.92 22.45 19.02
C ALA A 90 -18.39 21.40 17.99
N ALA A 91 -19.62 20.89 18.15
CA ALA A 91 -20.19 19.92 17.23
C ALA A 91 -20.36 20.49 15.81
N LEU A 92 -20.82 21.73 15.68
CA LEU A 92 -20.96 22.43 14.41
C LEU A 92 -19.59 22.67 13.76
N SER A 93 -18.58 23.13 14.53
CA SER A 93 -17.22 23.36 14.03
C SER A 93 -16.57 22.04 13.55
N VAL A 94 -16.70 20.95 14.30
CA VAL A 94 -16.22 19.63 13.90
C VAL A 94 -16.95 19.14 12.64
N GLY A 95 -18.27 19.29 12.60
CA GLY A 95 -19.07 18.93 11.41
C GLY A 95 -18.65 19.68 10.14
N LEU A 96 -18.43 21.00 10.24
CA LEU A 96 -17.92 21.82 9.17
C LEU A 96 -16.51 21.40 8.74
N TRP A 97 -15.63 21.07 9.71
CA TRP A 97 -14.28 20.58 9.42
C TRP A 97 -14.31 19.24 8.69
N LEU A 98 -15.17 18.30 9.12
CA LEU A 98 -15.35 17.02 8.44
C LEU A 98 -15.90 17.21 7.00
N ALA A 99 -16.86 18.14 6.84
CA ALA A 99 -17.36 18.52 5.52
C ALA A 99 -16.27 19.13 4.63
N ALA A 100 -15.43 20.02 5.20
CA ALA A 100 -14.29 20.59 4.51
C ALA A 100 -13.30 19.51 4.03
N VAL A 101 -12.94 18.57 4.90
CA VAL A 101 -12.06 17.43 4.57
C VAL A 101 -12.71 16.53 3.51
N GLY A 102 -14.01 16.23 3.64
CA GLY A 102 -14.76 15.43 2.67
C GLY A 102 -14.81 16.05 1.29
N ALA A 103 -15.21 17.31 1.20
CA ALA A 103 -15.28 18.07 -0.04
C ALA A 103 -13.88 18.26 -0.67
N GLY A 104 -12.87 18.54 0.15
CA GLY A 104 -11.47 18.67 -0.30
C GLY A 104 -10.94 17.39 -0.92
N ARG A 105 -11.15 16.24 -0.25
CA ARG A 105 -10.78 14.93 -0.80
C ARG A 105 -11.52 14.63 -2.10
N ALA A 106 -12.82 14.92 -2.17
CA ALA A 106 -13.60 14.72 -3.39
C ALA A 106 -13.08 15.57 -4.56
N ALA A 107 -12.70 16.84 -4.30
CA ALA A 107 -12.10 17.72 -5.29
C ALA A 107 -10.76 17.19 -5.80
N LEU A 108 -9.91 16.68 -4.89
CA LEU A 108 -8.60 16.13 -5.22
C LEU A 108 -8.69 14.80 -5.98
N VAL A 109 -9.65 13.92 -5.65
CA VAL A 109 -9.92 12.69 -6.41
C VAL A 109 -10.31 13.01 -7.86
N LEU A 110 -11.11 14.05 -8.08
CA LEU A 110 -11.46 14.49 -9.44
C LEU A 110 -10.26 15.11 -10.19
N HIS A 111 -9.26 15.60 -9.46
CA HIS A 111 -8.04 16.16 -10.04
C HIS A 111 -7.05 15.06 -10.48
N THR A 112 -6.96 14.00 -9.71
CA THR A 112 -6.03 12.90 -9.95
C THR A 112 -6.64 11.92 -10.96
N ARG A 113 -6.45 12.18 -12.25
CA ARG A 113 -6.79 11.17 -13.26
C ARG A 113 -5.64 10.18 -13.36
N PRO A 114 -5.90 8.87 -13.16
CA PRO A 114 -4.89 7.87 -13.44
C PRO A 114 -4.61 7.88 -14.94
N VAL A 115 -3.34 7.83 -15.29
CA VAL A 115 -2.94 7.40 -16.63
C VAL A 115 -2.92 5.87 -16.58
N PRO A 116 -3.88 5.18 -17.22
CA PRO A 116 -3.88 3.72 -17.22
C PRO A 116 -2.60 3.21 -17.90
N MET A 117 -2.15 2.03 -17.48
CA MET A 117 -1.08 1.34 -18.21
C MET A 117 -1.55 1.04 -19.64
N PRO A 118 -0.66 1.12 -20.64
CA PRO A 118 -1.01 0.79 -22.01
C PRO A 118 -1.49 -0.66 -22.12
N GLU A 119 -2.67 -0.87 -22.68
CA GLU A 119 -3.23 -2.18 -22.99
C GLU A 119 -2.97 -2.53 -24.46
N ARG A 120 -2.52 -3.76 -24.70
CA ARG A 120 -2.35 -4.34 -26.04
C ARG A 120 -3.31 -5.50 -26.21
N PRO A 121 -3.69 -5.89 -27.44
CA PRO A 121 -4.40 -7.16 -27.62
C PRO A 121 -3.60 -8.31 -27.03
N ALA A 122 -4.26 -9.19 -26.28
CA ALA A 122 -3.61 -10.41 -25.81
C ALA A 122 -3.31 -11.31 -27.00
N PRO A 123 -2.20 -12.06 -26.98
CA PRO A 123 -1.92 -13.05 -28.01
C PRO A 123 -2.95 -14.18 -27.96
N GLU A 124 -3.23 -14.78 -29.10
CA GLU A 124 -3.96 -16.04 -29.15
C GLU A 124 -3.11 -17.15 -28.55
N THR A 125 -3.68 -17.92 -27.63
CA THR A 125 -3.00 -19.03 -26.98
C THR A 125 -3.62 -20.35 -27.41
N ARG A 126 -2.79 -21.35 -27.71
CA ARG A 126 -3.20 -22.69 -28.13
C ARG A 126 -2.96 -23.74 -27.06
N HIS A 127 -1.96 -23.49 -26.21
CA HIS A 127 -1.58 -24.39 -25.13
C HIS A 127 -1.30 -23.61 -23.84
N PRO A 128 -2.30 -22.94 -23.24
CA PRO A 128 -2.14 -22.30 -21.95
C PRO A 128 -2.02 -23.34 -20.84
N VAL A 129 -0.99 -23.20 -19.98
CA VAL A 129 -0.76 -24.07 -18.83
C VAL A 129 -0.92 -23.29 -17.55
N LEU A 130 -1.82 -23.75 -16.65
CA LEU A 130 -2.17 -23.10 -15.41
C LEU A 130 -1.73 -23.94 -14.21
N ILE A 131 -0.78 -23.42 -13.43
CA ILE A 131 -0.31 -24.04 -12.20
C ILE A 131 -1.22 -23.58 -11.05
N MET A 132 -1.87 -24.52 -10.35
CA MET A 132 -2.83 -24.19 -9.30
C MET A 132 -2.45 -24.81 -7.97
N ASN A 133 -2.49 -23.98 -6.90
CA ASN A 133 -2.30 -24.46 -5.53
C ASN A 133 -3.65 -24.62 -4.82
N PRO A 134 -4.17 -25.86 -4.65
CA PRO A 134 -5.48 -26.09 -4.04
C PRO A 134 -5.61 -25.54 -2.63
N ARG A 135 -4.51 -25.50 -1.88
CA ARG A 135 -4.48 -25.03 -0.48
C ARG A 135 -4.43 -23.52 -0.34
N SER A 136 -4.18 -22.77 -1.43
CA SER A 136 -4.07 -21.31 -1.39
C SER A 136 -5.39 -20.66 -0.97
N GLY A 137 -5.27 -19.63 -0.11
CA GLY A 137 -6.39 -18.77 0.29
C GLY A 137 -7.57 -19.52 0.91
N GLY A 138 -7.30 -20.64 1.59
CA GLY A 138 -8.35 -21.46 2.22
C GLY A 138 -9.17 -22.28 1.20
N GLY A 139 -8.51 -22.86 0.19
CA GLY A 139 -9.15 -23.76 -0.78
C GLY A 139 -9.94 -23.02 -1.87
N LYS A 140 -9.50 -21.82 -2.27
CA LYS A 140 -10.19 -21.07 -3.33
C LYS A 140 -10.22 -21.79 -4.68
N VAL A 141 -9.19 -22.58 -5.00
CA VAL A 141 -9.14 -23.32 -6.26
C VAL A 141 -10.35 -24.25 -6.38
N ASP A 142 -10.60 -25.06 -5.36
CA ASP A 142 -11.72 -26.02 -5.35
C ASP A 142 -13.06 -25.30 -5.17
N ARG A 143 -13.13 -24.34 -4.23
CA ARG A 143 -14.36 -23.60 -3.94
C ARG A 143 -14.94 -22.86 -5.15
N PHE A 144 -14.11 -22.37 -6.06
CA PHE A 144 -14.54 -21.68 -7.28
C PHE A 144 -14.53 -22.58 -8.52
N GLY A 145 -14.16 -23.86 -8.39
CA GLY A 145 -14.06 -24.81 -9.50
C GLY A 145 -13.06 -24.36 -10.58
N LEU A 146 -11.90 -23.77 -10.15
CA LEU A 146 -10.98 -23.13 -11.08
C LEU A 146 -10.36 -24.12 -12.06
N GLY A 147 -10.06 -25.35 -11.60
CA GLY A 147 -9.49 -26.40 -12.45
C GLY A 147 -10.43 -26.80 -13.59
N GLU A 148 -11.67 -27.13 -13.25
CA GLU A 148 -12.69 -27.52 -14.25
C GLU A 148 -12.99 -26.40 -15.23
N LYS A 149 -13.15 -25.17 -14.73
CA LYS A 149 -13.40 -23.99 -15.57
C LYS A 149 -12.23 -23.72 -16.52
N ALA A 150 -11.00 -23.84 -16.03
CA ALA A 150 -9.81 -23.64 -16.86
C ALA A 150 -9.71 -24.69 -17.95
N ALA A 151 -9.93 -25.97 -17.61
CA ALA A 151 -9.92 -27.07 -18.58
C ALA A 151 -11.03 -26.90 -19.63
N ALA A 152 -12.23 -26.47 -19.24
CA ALA A 152 -13.31 -26.15 -20.18
C ALA A 152 -12.97 -25.02 -21.14
N LEU A 153 -12.03 -24.16 -20.79
CA LEU A 153 -11.47 -23.07 -21.60
C LEU A 153 -10.25 -23.51 -22.44
N GLY A 154 -9.92 -24.80 -22.44
CA GLY A 154 -8.80 -25.36 -23.20
C GLY A 154 -7.43 -25.24 -22.52
N ALA A 155 -7.38 -24.86 -21.23
CA ALA A 155 -6.12 -24.79 -20.51
C ALA A 155 -5.74 -26.14 -19.91
N GLU A 156 -4.46 -26.50 -20.00
CA GLU A 156 -3.89 -27.56 -19.19
C GLU A 156 -3.74 -27.11 -17.73
N VAL A 157 -4.15 -27.96 -16.77
CA VAL A 157 -4.11 -27.65 -15.35
C VAL A 157 -3.13 -28.54 -14.63
N LEU A 158 -2.12 -27.94 -14.01
CA LEU A 158 -1.14 -28.61 -13.15
C LEU A 158 -1.43 -28.27 -11.69
N LEU A 159 -1.92 -29.24 -10.92
CA LEU A 159 -2.16 -29.07 -9.50
C LEU A 159 -0.86 -29.28 -8.70
N LEU A 160 -0.60 -28.40 -7.74
CA LEU A 160 0.50 -28.56 -6.78
C LEU A 160 0.09 -29.59 -5.73
N GLU A 161 0.54 -30.82 -5.91
CA GLU A 161 0.23 -31.96 -5.03
C GLU A 161 1.23 -32.08 -3.86
N GLY A 162 0.71 -32.55 -2.71
CA GLY A 162 1.50 -32.99 -1.56
C GLY A 162 1.96 -31.90 -0.59
N PRO A 163 2.48 -32.31 0.59
CA PRO A 163 3.03 -31.42 1.62
C PRO A 163 4.50 -31.01 1.37
N GLY A 164 5.13 -31.49 0.28
CA GLY A 164 6.49 -31.17 -0.10
C GLY A 164 6.63 -29.79 -0.75
N GLU A 165 7.84 -29.21 -0.69
CA GLU A 165 8.19 -28.04 -1.48
C GLU A 165 8.31 -28.45 -2.95
N THR A 166 7.18 -28.42 -3.69
CA THR A 166 7.24 -28.52 -5.14
C THR A 166 7.96 -27.29 -5.68
N ASP A 167 9.04 -27.46 -6.42
CA ASP A 167 9.70 -26.36 -7.12
C ASP A 167 8.78 -25.84 -8.23
N VAL A 168 7.99 -24.83 -7.88
CA VAL A 168 7.00 -24.21 -8.78
C VAL A 168 7.68 -23.61 -10.01
N ALA A 169 8.89 -23.07 -9.87
CA ALA A 169 9.64 -22.52 -10.99
C ALA A 169 10.12 -23.63 -11.94
N GLU A 170 10.53 -24.78 -11.41
CA GLU A 170 10.88 -25.93 -12.22
C GLU A 170 9.66 -26.49 -12.97
N LEU A 171 8.50 -26.57 -12.30
CA LEU A 171 7.26 -26.99 -12.94
C LEU A 171 6.87 -26.02 -14.10
N ALA A 172 7.00 -24.72 -13.88
CA ALA A 172 6.76 -23.72 -14.92
C ALA A 172 7.75 -23.86 -16.11
N ARG A 173 9.05 -24.14 -15.84
CA ARG A 173 10.04 -24.39 -16.89
C ARG A 173 9.72 -25.65 -17.69
N LYS A 174 9.28 -26.72 -17.02
CA LYS A 174 8.86 -27.96 -17.70
C LYS A 174 7.63 -27.73 -18.58
N ALA A 175 6.63 -26.98 -18.08
CA ALA A 175 5.47 -26.62 -18.87
C ALA A 175 5.87 -25.83 -20.13
N ALA A 176 6.74 -24.85 -20.00
CA ALA A 176 7.24 -24.06 -21.13
C ALA A 176 8.04 -24.93 -22.14
N ALA A 177 8.90 -25.82 -21.64
CA ALA A 177 9.64 -26.78 -22.48
C ALA A 177 8.69 -27.78 -23.19
N GLY A 178 7.53 -28.08 -22.58
CA GLY A 178 6.46 -28.87 -23.18
C GLY A 178 5.62 -28.15 -24.22
N GLY A 179 5.94 -26.89 -24.52
CA GLY A 179 5.28 -26.10 -25.57
C GLY A 179 4.15 -25.20 -25.05
N ALA A 180 4.09 -24.92 -23.76
CA ALA A 180 3.15 -23.93 -23.24
C ALA A 180 3.42 -22.56 -23.87
N ASP A 181 2.38 -21.92 -24.40
CA ASP A 181 2.44 -20.58 -25.00
C ASP A 181 1.88 -19.49 -24.08
N LEU A 182 1.33 -19.88 -22.91
CA LEU A 182 0.98 -19.03 -21.79
C LEU A 182 1.19 -19.80 -20.50
N LEU A 183 1.81 -19.16 -19.51
CA LEU A 183 1.90 -19.67 -18.15
C LEU A 183 0.94 -18.90 -17.25
N GLY A 184 0.14 -19.61 -16.45
CA GLY A 184 -0.72 -18.97 -15.46
C GLY A 184 -0.58 -19.60 -14.09
N VAL A 185 -0.99 -18.87 -13.05
CA VAL A 185 -0.92 -19.38 -11.69
C VAL A 185 -2.13 -18.98 -10.85
N ALA A 186 -2.76 -19.98 -10.22
CA ALA A 186 -3.75 -19.78 -9.16
C ALA A 186 -3.07 -19.99 -7.80
N GLY A 187 -2.66 -18.89 -7.16
CA GLY A 187 -1.90 -18.94 -5.93
C GLY A 187 -1.76 -17.58 -5.24
N GLY A 188 -0.92 -17.54 -4.20
CA GLY A 188 -0.52 -16.30 -3.54
C GLY A 188 0.60 -15.57 -4.29
N ASP A 189 0.89 -14.34 -3.84
CA ASP A 189 1.87 -13.45 -4.50
C ASP A 189 3.26 -14.09 -4.64
N GLY A 190 3.75 -14.84 -3.64
CA GLY A 190 5.04 -15.53 -3.71
C GLY A 190 5.08 -16.61 -4.81
N THR A 191 4.04 -17.44 -4.92
CA THR A 191 3.92 -18.43 -6.00
C THR A 191 3.82 -17.74 -7.36
N GLN A 192 3.07 -16.63 -7.44
CA GLN A 192 2.95 -15.81 -8.65
C GLN A 192 4.31 -15.26 -9.08
N ALA A 193 5.15 -14.78 -8.16
CA ALA A 193 6.46 -14.24 -8.46
C ALA A 193 7.39 -15.28 -9.10
N LEU A 194 7.38 -16.53 -8.61
CA LEU A 194 8.21 -17.62 -9.15
C LEU A 194 7.84 -17.98 -10.58
N VAL A 195 6.55 -18.11 -10.88
CA VAL A 195 6.10 -18.41 -12.27
C VAL A 195 6.28 -17.20 -13.17
N ALA A 196 6.05 -16.00 -12.66
CA ALA A 196 6.28 -14.76 -13.39
C ALA A 196 7.73 -14.58 -13.83
N ASP A 197 8.72 -14.99 -13.01
CA ASP A 197 10.13 -14.93 -13.38
C ASP A 197 10.46 -15.88 -14.55
N VAL A 198 9.90 -17.08 -14.55
CA VAL A 198 10.05 -18.02 -15.67
C VAL A 198 9.38 -17.46 -16.93
N ALA A 199 8.15 -16.96 -16.82
CA ALA A 199 7.45 -16.36 -17.95
C ALA A 199 8.20 -15.16 -18.52
N ALA A 200 8.74 -14.28 -17.66
CA ALA A 200 9.54 -13.13 -18.06
C ALA A 200 10.89 -13.51 -18.70
N ALA A 201 11.51 -14.60 -18.26
CA ALA A 201 12.75 -15.10 -18.83
C ALA A 201 12.57 -15.66 -20.26
N LEU A 202 11.38 -16.20 -20.53
CA LEU A 202 11.03 -16.84 -21.82
C LEU A 202 10.15 -15.94 -22.71
N ASP A 203 9.87 -14.69 -22.31
CA ASP A 203 8.93 -13.74 -22.91
C ASP A 203 7.53 -14.34 -23.15
N LEU A 204 7.10 -15.26 -22.28
CA LEU A 204 5.77 -15.87 -22.35
C LEU A 204 4.71 -14.98 -21.69
N PRO A 205 3.48 -14.94 -22.23
CA PRO A 205 2.34 -14.35 -21.54
C PRO A 205 2.08 -15.02 -20.20
N PHE A 206 1.70 -14.22 -19.20
CA PHE A 206 1.50 -14.66 -17.83
C PHE A 206 0.10 -14.30 -17.33
N LEU A 207 -0.66 -15.28 -16.86
CA LEU A 207 -2.01 -15.12 -16.31
C LEU A 207 -2.02 -15.20 -14.79
N VAL A 208 -2.55 -14.18 -14.13
CA VAL A 208 -2.69 -14.11 -12.65
C VAL A 208 -4.10 -14.48 -12.25
N ILE A 209 -4.24 -15.55 -11.45
CA ILE A 209 -5.52 -15.98 -10.85
C ILE A 209 -5.41 -15.76 -9.32
N PRO A 210 -6.19 -14.85 -8.72
CA PRO A 210 -6.01 -14.39 -7.33
C PRO A 210 -6.57 -15.41 -6.30
N ALA A 211 -5.98 -16.59 -6.22
CA ALA A 211 -6.39 -17.64 -5.29
C ALA A 211 -5.74 -17.57 -3.90
N GLY A 212 -4.72 -16.73 -3.70
CA GLY A 212 -4.09 -16.54 -2.39
C GLY A 212 -4.93 -15.74 -1.39
N THR A 213 -4.37 -15.53 -0.18
CA THR A 213 -5.05 -14.81 0.90
C THR A 213 -5.09 -13.28 0.67
N ARG A 214 -4.00 -12.68 0.18
CA ARG A 214 -3.85 -11.23 0.03
C ARG A 214 -3.97 -10.76 -1.41
N ASN A 215 -3.22 -11.34 -2.33
CA ASN A 215 -3.22 -11.08 -3.77
C ASN A 215 -3.06 -9.58 -4.09
N HIS A 216 -1.99 -8.95 -3.57
CA HIS A 216 -1.73 -7.53 -3.79
C HIS A 216 -1.40 -7.24 -5.25
N PHE A 217 -0.64 -8.11 -5.89
CA PHE A 217 -0.32 -7.98 -7.31
C PHE A 217 -1.59 -7.99 -8.18
N ALA A 218 -2.48 -8.95 -7.95
CA ALA A 218 -3.77 -9.01 -8.65
C ALA A 218 -4.63 -7.76 -8.41
N LEU A 219 -4.58 -7.18 -7.19
CA LEU A 219 -5.27 -5.94 -6.87
C LEU A 219 -4.76 -4.76 -7.69
N ASP A 220 -3.44 -4.66 -7.87
CA ASP A 220 -2.80 -3.59 -8.63
C ASP A 220 -2.97 -3.78 -10.14
N LEU A 221 -3.21 -5.01 -10.60
CA LEU A 221 -3.67 -5.33 -11.95
C LEU A 221 -5.17 -5.03 -12.17
N GLY A 222 -5.90 -4.69 -11.12
CA GLY A 222 -7.34 -4.40 -11.17
C GLY A 222 -8.25 -5.63 -11.24
N LEU A 223 -7.75 -6.81 -10.83
CA LEU A 223 -8.50 -8.07 -10.85
C LEU A 223 -9.49 -8.20 -9.67
N ASP A 224 -10.52 -9.02 -9.84
CA ASP A 224 -11.48 -9.35 -8.79
C ASP A 224 -10.90 -10.41 -7.82
N ARG A 225 -10.49 -9.98 -6.62
CA ARG A 225 -9.97 -10.90 -5.58
C ARG A 225 -11.07 -11.69 -4.86
N GLY A 226 -12.31 -11.23 -4.96
CA GLY A 226 -13.48 -11.90 -4.37
C GLY A 226 -13.90 -13.13 -5.18
N ASP A 227 -13.80 -13.02 -6.49
CA ASP A 227 -14.10 -14.08 -7.44
C ASP A 227 -12.91 -14.31 -8.40
N PRO A 228 -12.00 -15.22 -8.05
CA PRO A 228 -10.83 -15.51 -8.86
C PRO A 228 -11.16 -16.16 -10.22
N SER A 229 -12.36 -16.75 -10.38
CA SER A 229 -12.75 -17.39 -11.63
C SER A 229 -12.87 -16.38 -12.79
N LYS A 230 -13.19 -15.11 -12.50
CA LYS A 230 -13.25 -14.05 -13.50
C LYS A 230 -11.90 -13.74 -14.17
N ALA A 231 -10.80 -14.13 -13.53
CA ALA A 231 -9.48 -13.99 -14.15
C ALA A 231 -9.32 -14.91 -15.38
N LEU A 232 -10.04 -16.03 -15.43
CA LEU A 232 -10.03 -16.96 -16.55
C LEU A 232 -10.63 -16.38 -17.83
N ASP A 233 -11.47 -15.35 -17.74
CA ASP A 233 -12.02 -14.64 -18.90
C ASP A 233 -10.90 -14.07 -19.81
N ALA A 234 -9.72 -13.87 -19.25
CA ALA A 234 -8.55 -13.42 -20.00
C ALA A 234 -8.09 -14.39 -21.10
N LEU A 235 -8.45 -15.66 -20.99
CA LEU A 235 -8.12 -16.67 -22.02
C LEU A 235 -8.90 -16.47 -23.33
N HIS A 236 -10.03 -15.73 -23.30
CA HIS A 236 -10.85 -15.46 -24.50
C HIS A 236 -10.92 -13.96 -24.83
N ASP A 237 -11.15 -13.11 -23.82
CA ASP A 237 -11.27 -11.66 -23.98
C ASP A 237 -10.24 -10.96 -23.07
N GLY A 238 -8.96 -11.20 -23.39
CA GLY A 238 -7.84 -10.67 -22.66
C GLY A 238 -7.24 -9.41 -23.30
N VAL A 239 -6.52 -8.66 -22.46
CA VAL A 239 -5.57 -7.62 -22.88
C VAL A 239 -4.24 -7.88 -22.19
N GLU A 240 -3.14 -7.57 -22.92
CA GLU A 240 -1.79 -7.67 -22.38
C GLU A 240 -1.32 -6.34 -21.80
N LEU A 241 -0.76 -6.41 -20.59
CA LEU A 241 -0.03 -5.34 -19.93
C LEU A 241 1.46 -5.72 -19.89
N ARG A 242 2.35 -4.78 -20.15
CA ARG A 242 3.78 -4.94 -19.86
C ARG A 242 4.05 -4.32 -18.49
N VAL A 243 4.55 -5.12 -17.54
CA VAL A 243 4.84 -4.68 -16.18
C VAL A 243 6.26 -5.01 -15.79
N ASP A 244 6.75 -4.30 -14.80
CA ASP A 244 8.08 -4.50 -14.26
C ASP A 244 8.11 -5.72 -13.33
N LEU A 245 9.30 -6.30 -13.15
CA LEU A 245 9.54 -7.39 -12.21
C LEU A 245 10.73 -7.06 -11.33
N GLY A 246 10.52 -7.10 -10.00
CA GLY A 246 11.58 -6.88 -9.03
C GLY A 246 12.38 -8.15 -8.73
N ARG A 247 13.65 -7.99 -8.33
CA ARG A 247 14.51 -9.06 -7.82
C ARG A 247 15.21 -8.62 -6.54
N ALA A 248 15.34 -9.52 -5.57
CA ALA A 248 16.11 -9.32 -4.34
C ALA A 248 17.03 -10.51 -4.10
N ALA A 249 18.35 -10.29 -4.08
CA ALA A 249 19.36 -11.34 -4.03
C ALA A 249 19.08 -12.47 -5.07
N GLY A 250 18.70 -12.08 -6.28
CA GLY A 250 18.35 -13.01 -7.37
C GLY A 250 16.93 -13.60 -7.31
N ARG A 251 16.21 -13.45 -6.19
CA ARG A 251 14.83 -13.95 -6.04
C ARG A 251 13.81 -12.96 -6.58
N PRO A 252 12.84 -13.38 -7.41
CA PRO A 252 11.83 -12.49 -7.95
C PRO A 252 10.82 -12.04 -6.90
N PHE A 253 10.28 -10.83 -7.07
CA PHE A 253 9.12 -10.35 -6.34
C PHE A 253 8.21 -9.49 -7.21
N VAL A 254 6.92 -9.62 -7.02
CA VAL A 254 5.90 -8.85 -7.75
C VAL A 254 5.37 -7.68 -6.93
N ASN A 255 5.47 -7.72 -5.59
CA ASN A 255 5.02 -6.66 -4.71
C ASN A 255 6.15 -5.92 -4.03
N ASN A 256 6.77 -6.54 -3.03
CA ASN A 256 7.77 -5.85 -2.22
C ASN A 256 8.67 -6.80 -1.44
N VAL A 257 9.79 -6.22 -0.99
CA VAL A 257 10.73 -6.79 -0.05
C VAL A 257 10.77 -5.91 1.18
N SER A 258 10.63 -6.50 2.36
CA SER A 258 10.65 -5.80 3.65
C SER A 258 11.85 -6.19 4.49
N PHE A 259 12.40 -5.20 5.21
CA PHE A 259 13.57 -5.33 6.06
C PHE A 259 13.31 -4.71 7.44
N GLY A 260 14.10 -5.12 8.44
CA GLY A 260 14.00 -4.64 9.80
C GLY A 260 12.75 -5.13 10.52
N ALA A 261 12.20 -4.33 11.40
CA ALA A 261 11.12 -4.75 12.27
C ALA A 261 9.89 -5.31 11.53
N TYR A 262 9.59 -4.84 10.33
CA TYR A 262 8.48 -5.41 9.53
C TYR A 262 8.79 -6.83 9.03
N ALA A 263 10.03 -7.10 8.64
CA ALA A 263 10.44 -8.44 8.22
C ALA A 263 10.41 -9.44 9.40
N GLU A 264 10.80 -9.00 10.60
CA GLU A 264 10.73 -9.83 11.82
C GLU A 264 9.29 -10.18 12.19
N VAL A 265 8.34 -9.23 11.98
CA VAL A 265 6.91 -9.49 12.13
C VAL A 265 6.43 -10.61 11.21
N VAL A 266 6.83 -10.58 9.94
CA VAL A 266 6.46 -11.60 8.96
C VAL A 266 7.02 -12.98 9.32
N GLN A 267 8.16 -13.04 10.01
CA GLN A 267 8.77 -14.29 10.48
C GLN A 267 8.10 -14.90 11.72
N SER A 268 7.29 -14.11 12.47
CA SER A 268 6.61 -14.61 13.66
C SER A 268 5.53 -15.63 13.29
N PRO A 269 5.54 -16.86 13.88
CA PRO A 269 4.48 -17.84 13.69
C PRO A 269 3.09 -17.29 14.03
N ALA A 270 3.00 -16.46 15.08
CA ALA A 270 1.77 -15.79 15.51
C ALA A 270 1.18 -14.83 14.45
N TYR A 271 1.97 -14.39 13.46
CA TYR A 271 1.48 -13.53 12.38
C TYR A 271 0.57 -14.27 11.40
N ARG A 272 0.72 -15.58 11.26
CA ARG A 272 -0.13 -16.41 10.40
C ARG A 272 -1.53 -16.59 11.00
N ASP A 273 -1.64 -16.68 12.33
CA ASP A 273 -2.85 -17.07 13.05
C ASP A 273 -3.65 -15.87 13.63
N GLY A 274 -3.01 -14.73 13.92
CA GLY A 274 -3.67 -13.61 14.60
C GLY A 274 -3.09 -12.22 14.25
N LYS A 275 -3.26 -11.79 12.99
CA LYS A 275 -2.61 -10.60 12.40
C LYS A 275 -2.78 -9.29 13.18
N THR A 276 -3.99 -8.99 13.66
CA THR A 276 -4.28 -7.72 14.33
C THR A 276 -3.64 -7.64 15.72
N ARG A 277 -3.70 -8.73 16.48
CA ARG A 277 -3.11 -8.81 17.83
C ARG A 277 -1.58 -8.76 17.74
N THR A 278 -1.00 -9.54 16.84
CA THR A 278 0.45 -9.57 16.63
C THR A 278 1.00 -8.23 16.15
N THR A 279 0.29 -7.52 15.26
CA THR A 279 0.68 -6.18 14.81
C THR A 279 0.65 -5.18 15.97
N LEU A 280 -0.39 -5.22 16.83
CA LEU A 280 -0.48 -4.34 18.00
C LEU A 280 0.61 -4.64 19.04
N ASP A 281 1.02 -5.90 19.20
CA ASP A 281 2.07 -6.28 20.15
C ASP A 281 3.48 -5.91 19.65
N LEU A 282 3.64 -5.75 18.35
CA LEU A 282 4.92 -5.38 17.70
C LEU A 282 5.05 -3.87 17.44
N LEU A 283 3.94 -3.12 17.48
CA LEU A 283 3.96 -1.66 17.35
C LEU A 283 4.96 -0.96 18.29
N PRO A 284 5.11 -1.34 19.57
CA PRO A 284 6.12 -0.73 20.44
C PRO A 284 7.54 -0.91 19.94
N ASP A 285 7.86 -2.10 19.42
CA ASP A 285 9.20 -2.39 18.89
C ASP A 285 9.47 -1.65 17.57
N LEU A 286 8.43 -1.52 16.72
CA LEU A 286 8.46 -0.74 15.49
C LEU A 286 8.65 0.77 15.75
N LEU A 287 8.09 1.28 16.84
CA LEU A 287 8.04 2.72 17.11
C LEU A 287 9.16 3.21 18.04
N VAL A 288 9.70 2.35 18.90
CA VAL A 288 10.63 2.76 19.98
C VAL A 288 11.90 1.90 20.05
N GLY A 289 11.84 0.65 19.54
CA GLY A 289 12.91 -0.33 19.71
C GLY A 289 13.67 -0.62 18.42
N HIS A 290 15.00 -0.72 18.51
CA HIS A 290 15.81 -1.40 17.51
C HIS A 290 15.84 -2.89 17.88
N ARG A 291 15.04 -3.70 17.17
CA ARG A 291 15.24 -5.16 17.15
C ARG A 291 15.86 -5.54 15.81
N GLY A 292 16.89 -6.37 15.85
CA GLY A 292 17.63 -6.80 14.66
C GLY A 292 18.87 -5.97 14.38
N GLY A 293 19.57 -6.27 13.28
CA GLY A 293 20.78 -5.57 12.85
C GLY A 293 20.48 -4.11 12.46
N ARG A 294 21.46 -3.24 12.71
CA ARG A 294 21.39 -1.85 12.22
C ARG A 294 21.45 -1.84 10.71
N LEU A 295 20.33 -1.53 10.09
CA LEU A 295 20.23 -1.45 8.64
C LEU A 295 20.90 -0.19 8.12
N THR A 296 21.53 -0.31 6.96
CA THR A 296 21.93 0.80 6.10
C THR A 296 21.45 0.47 4.70
N ALA A 297 20.83 1.41 4.01
CA ALA A 297 20.40 1.15 2.64
C ALA A 297 20.75 2.31 1.72
N GLN A 298 21.27 1.97 0.54
CA GLN A 298 21.56 2.91 -0.52
C GLN A 298 20.52 2.74 -1.64
N ALA A 299 19.79 3.81 -1.93
CA ALA A 299 18.78 3.86 -2.98
C ALA A 299 19.07 5.05 -3.92
N GLY A 300 19.74 4.81 -5.04
CA GLY A 300 20.28 5.87 -5.87
C GLY A 300 21.26 6.76 -5.07
N GLU A 301 21.01 8.07 -5.04
CA GLU A 301 21.82 9.03 -4.28
C GLU A 301 21.44 9.11 -2.79
N HIS A 302 20.34 8.49 -2.39
CA HIS A 302 19.84 8.57 -1.00
C HIS A 302 20.36 7.41 -0.15
N THR A 303 20.82 7.74 1.06
CA THR A 303 21.25 6.75 2.07
C THR A 303 20.32 6.79 3.28
N PHE A 304 19.65 5.68 3.55
CA PHE A 304 18.93 5.44 4.80
C PHE A 304 19.93 4.95 5.86
N ARG A 305 19.96 5.61 7.02
CA ARG A 305 20.88 5.28 8.12
C ARG A 305 20.13 4.82 9.36
N GLY A 306 20.15 3.52 9.64
CA GLY A 306 19.47 2.93 10.79
C GLY A 306 17.95 2.99 10.73
N PRO A 307 17.28 2.78 9.57
CA PRO A 307 15.82 2.74 9.52
C PRO A 307 15.30 1.57 10.35
N GLN A 308 14.25 1.80 11.15
CA GLN A 308 13.60 0.73 11.92
C GLN A 308 12.91 -0.27 11.00
N ALA A 309 12.39 0.22 9.88
CA ALA A 309 11.80 -0.59 8.83
C ALA A 309 12.12 0.02 7.47
N LEU A 310 12.41 -0.84 6.50
CA LEU A 310 12.58 -0.45 5.11
C LEU A 310 11.72 -1.36 4.24
N LEU A 311 11.01 -0.76 3.30
CA LEU A 311 10.22 -1.45 2.29
C LEU A 311 10.76 -1.07 0.91
N VAL A 312 11.10 -2.07 0.10
CA VAL A 312 11.49 -1.91 -1.31
C VAL A 312 10.41 -2.56 -2.16
N SER A 313 9.70 -1.80 -2.98
CA SER A 313 8.58 -2.28 -3.78
C SER A 313 8.85 -2.24 -5.27
N ASN A 314 8.26 -3.20 -5.97
CA ASN A 314 8.20 -3.18 -7.44
C ASN A 314 7.23 -2.07 -7.85
N ASN A 315 7.75 -0.93 -8.23
CA ASN A 315 7.08 0.36 -8.38
C ASN A 315 6.58 0.99 -7.07
N PRO A 316 6.53 2.33 -6.99
CA PRO A 316 6.18 3.05 -5.76
C PRO A 316 4.72 2.87 -5.37
N TYR A 317 4.46 2.67 -4.08
CA TYR A 317 3.11 2.75 -3.53
C TYR A 317 2.59 4.19 -3.50
N GLY A 318 1.28 4.35 -3.72
CA GLY A 318 0.61 5.65 -3.64
C GLY A 318 0.70 6.29 -2.25
N THR A 319 0.64 7.62 -2.21
CA THR A 319 0.85 8.43 -0.99
C THR A 319 -0.30 8.39 0.03
N GLY A 320 -1.40 7.72 -0.26
CA GLY A 320 -2.62 7.73 0.56
C GLY A 320 -2.71 6.65 1.63
N ASP A 321 -1.75 5.74 1.72
CA ASP A 321 -1.75 4.63 2.67
C ASP A 321 -0.52 4.64 3.56
N ILE A 322 -0.75 4.88 4.87
CA ILE A 322 0.29 5.04 5.89
C ILE A 322 1.04 3.72 6.14
N ALA A 323 0.37 2.59 5.94
CA ALA A 323 0.93 1.27 6.24
C ALA A 323 1.84 0.68 5.14
N GLY A 324 2.09 1.42 4.04
CA GLY A 324 2.87 0.91 2.90
C GLY A 324 2.19 -0.23 2.13
N LEU A 325 0.92 -0.51 2.48
CA LEU A 325 0.08 -1.54 1.87
C LEU A 325 -0.89 -0.95 0.84
N GLY A 326 -0.64 0.31 0.45
CA GLY A 326 -1.38 1.04 -0.56
C GLY A 326 -1.32 0.34 -1.91
N ARG A 327 -2.08 0.88 -2.83
CA ARG A 327 -2.08 0.41 -4.21
C ARG A 327 -1.01 1.12 -4.99
N ARG A 328 -0.42 0.42 -5.91
CA ARG A 328 0.44 1.01 -6.92
C ARG A 328 -0.45 1.46 -8.08
N ALA A 329 -0.31 2.71 -8.47
CA ALA A 329 -1.10 3.26 -9.58
C ALA A 329 -0.64 2.69 -10.92
N ARG A 330 0.65 2.33 -11.01
CA ARG A 330 1.33 1.77 -12.18
C ARG A 330 2.32 0.69 -11.75
N LEU A 331 2.54 -0.26 -12.65
CA LEU A 331 3.50 -1.36 -12.50
C LEU A 331 4.54 -1.35 -13.62
N ASP A 332 4.63 -0.26 -14.38
CA ASP A 332 5.45 -0.09 -15.57
C ASP A 332 6.32 1.19 -15.50
N GLY A 333 6.65 1.63 -14.28
CA GLY A 333 7.43 2.86 -14.05
C GLY A 333 8.94 2.68 -14.17
N GLY A 334 9.45 1.46 -14.29
CA GLY A 334 10.87 1.14 -14.40
C GLY A 334 11.70 1.46 -13.17
N VAL A 335 11.07 1.65 -12.00
CA VAL A 335 11.75 2.02 -10.75
C VAL A 335 11.23 1.24 -9.55
N LEU A 336 12.12 0.95 -8.61
CA LEU A 336 11.75 0.49 -7.27
C LEU A 336 11.26 1.66 -6.43
N GLY A 337 10.22 1.45 -5.62
CA GLY A 337 9.80 2.38 -4.60
C GLY A 337 10.44 2.02 -3.27
N CYS A 338 11.10 2.95 -2.61
CA CYS A 338 11.73 2.74 -1.31
C CYS A 338 11.04 3.59 -0.24
N VAL A 339 10.65 2.96 0.86
CA VAL A 339 10.03 3.63 2.00
C VAL A 339 10.79 3.25 3.27
N GLY A 340 11.53 4.20 3.83
CA GLY A 340 12.24 4.03 5.09
C GLY A 340 11.48 4.71 6.24
N VAL A 341 11.39 4.01 7.38
CA VAL A 341 10.80 4.53 8.62
C VAL A 341 11.94 4.83 9.59
N GLU A 342 12.13 6.11 9.92
CA GLU A 342 13.14 6.60 10.85
C GLU A 342 12.43 7.41 11.94
N VAL A 343 12.01 6.74 13.03
CA VAL A 343 11.29 7.39 14.13
C VAL A 343 12.26 7.57 15.31
N SER A 344 12.71 8.79 15.55
CA SER A 344 13.64 9.13 16.63
C SER A 344 12.94 9.62 17.92
N GLY A 345 11.59 9.66 17.97
CA GLY A 345 10.85 10.09 19.16
C GLY A 345 9.37 10.39 18.93
N ALA A 346 8.67 10.72 20.02
CA ALA A 346 7.22 10.98 20.03
C ALA A 346 6.78 12.12 19.09
N ALA A 347 7.62 13.12 18.86
CA ALA A 347 7.35 14.22 17.94
C ALA A 347 7.30 13.76 16.48
N HIS A 348 8.21 12.86 16.07
CA HIS A 348 8.21 12.25 14.73
C HIS A 348 6.99 11.36 14.53
N ALA A 349 6.63 10.58 15.54
CA ALA A 349 5.44 9.72 15.49
C ALA A 349 4.12 10.53 15.44
N ALA A 350 4.01 11.63 16.18
CA ALA A 350 2.87 12.53 16.09
C ALA A 350 2.75 13.17 14.68
N GLY A 351 3.87 13.42 14.01
CA GLY A 351 3.92 13.84 12.61
C GLY A 351 3.35 12.79 11.65
N LEU A 352 3.65 11.52 11.87
CA LEU A 352 3.10 10.39 11.09
C LEU A 352 1.58 10.30 11.24
N VAL A 353 1.06 10.43 12.46
CA VAL A 353 -0.40 10.39 12.75
C VAL A 353 -1.13 11.58 12.13
N ARG A 354 -0.50 12.75 12.08
CA ARG A 354 -1.07 13.97 11.45
C ARG A 354 -1.00 13.97 9.91
N GLY A 355 -0.48 12.92 9.30
CA GLY A 355 -0.31 12.87 7.84
C GLY A 355 0.73 13.85 7.30
N ARG A 356 1.54 14.47 8.17
CA ARG A 356 2.71 15.28 7.78
C ARG A 356 3.88 14.33 7.55
N TRP A 357 3.97 13.86 6.34
CA TRP A 357 4.94 12.90 5.83
C TRP A 357 6.42 13.29 6.01
N ALA A 358 6.69 14.51 6.47
CA ALA A 358 8.04 15.08 6.58
C ALA A 358 8.81 14.64 7.84
N ALA A 359 8.19 13.92 8.78
CA ALA A 359 8.87 13.54 10.02
C ALA A 359 8.89 12.02 10.18
N GLY A 360 10.00 11.39 9.80
CA GLY A 360 10.27 9.97 10.08
C GLY A 360 9.84 8.98 8.99
N LEU A 361 9.31 9.43 7.85
CA LEU A 361 9.03 8.58 6.70
C LEU A 361 9.69 9.17 5.45
N THR A 362 10.74 8.52 4.98
CA THR A 362 11.46 8.91 3.76
C THR A 362 11.01 8.02 2.60
N ARG A 363 10.71 8.63 1.46
CA ARG A 363 10.34 7.95 0.21
C ARG A 363 11.25 8.38 -0.91
N VAL A 364 11.82 7.42 -1.58
CA VAL A 364 12.66 7.62 -2.77
C VAL A 364 12.33 6.57 -3.82
N THR A 365 12.77 6.81 -5.03
CA THR A 365 12.72 5.83 -6.12
C THR A 365 14.14 5.60 -6.63
N ALA A 366 14.45 4.37 -6.99
CA ALA A 366 15.73 4.00 -7.55
C ALA A 366 15.57 2.78 -8.47
N THR A 367 16.49 2.56 -9.38
CA THR A 367 16.52 1.34 -10.21
C THR A 367 17.24 0.19 -9.51
N HIS A 368 18.07 0.53 -8.53
CA HIS A 368 18.85 -0.40 -7.73
C HIS A 368 18.89 0.07 -6.29
N VAL A 369 18.75 -0.89 -5.33
CA VAL A 369 18.83 -0.65 -3.89
C VAL A 369 19.73 -1.70 -3.27
N VAL A 370 20.68 -1.27 -2.44
CA VAL A 370 21.55 -2.15 -1.67
C VAL A 370 21.20 -2.00 -0.19
N VAL A 371 20.87 -3.10 0.46
CA VAL A 371 20.56 -3.12 1.89
C VAL A 371 21.65 -3.92 2.62
N ASP A 372 22.31 -3.26 3.55
CA ASP A 372 23.38 -3.82 4.38
C ASP A 372 23.00 -3.74 5.86
N ALA A 373 23.72 -4.48 6.70
CA ALA A 373 23.53 -4.49 8.15
C ALA A 373 24.82 -4.88 8.88
N ASP A 374 24.84 -4.64 10.19
CA ASP A 374 25.92 -5.07 11.11
C ASP A 374 25.90 -6.58 11.43
N GLN A 375 25.07 -7.37 10.77
CA GLN A 375 24.94 -8.82 10.89
C GLN A 375 25.16 -9.50 9.53
N GLU A 376 25.75 -10.69 9.51
CA GLU A 376 26.00 -11.44 8.27
C GLU A 376 24.71 -11.84 7.53
N ARG A 377 23.63 -12.11 8.29
CA ARG A 377 22.33 -12.49 7.76
C ARG A 377 21.21 -11.73 8.45
N ILE A 378 20.28 -11.23 7.67
CA ILE A 378 19.12 -10.48 8.16
C ILE A 378 17.81 -11.15 7.80
N ALA A 379 16.79 -10.89 8.61
CA ALA A 379 15.42 -11.24 8.32
C ALA A 379 14.88 -10.39 7.14
N VAL A 380 14.30 -11.05 6.15
CA VAL A 380 13.73 -10.40 4.96
C VAL A 380 12.37 -11.01 4.67
N GLY A 381 11.38 -10.18 4.40
CA GLY A 381 10.10 -10.64 3.88
C GLY A 381 10.03 -10.37 2.38
N VAL A 382 9.86 -11.40 1.54
CA VAL A 382 9.71 -11.25 0.09
C VAL A 382 8.30 -11.67 -0.29
N ASP A 383 7.48 -10.75 -0.82
CA ASP A 383 6.05 -10.95 -1.12
C ASP A 383 5.26 -11.63 0.02
N GLY A 384 5.69 -11.39 1.27
CA GLY A 384 5.11 -11.96 2.48
C GLY A 384 5.66 -13.32 2.89
N GLU A 385 6.65 -13.86 2.19
CA GLU A 385 7.41 -15.04 2.60
C GLU A 385 8.60 -14.64 3.47
N ALA A 386 8.77 -15.36 4.59
CA ALA A 386 9.85 -15.11 5.56
C ALA A 386 11.15 -15.80 5.12
N LEU A 387 12.22 -15.04 4.97
CA LEU A 387 13.53 -15.52 4.55
C LEU A 387 14.64 -14.95 5.45
N ARG A 388 15.82 -15.58 5.41
CA ARG A 388 17.06 -15.01 5.94
C ARG A 388 18.09 -14.92 4.84
N LEU A 389 18.46 -13.70 4.48
CA LEU A 389 19.41 -13.44 3.38
C LEU A 389 20.73 -12.94 3.93
N ARG A 390 21.82 -13.27 3.24
CA ARG A 390 23.15 -12.68 3.49
C ARG A 390 23.15 -11.22 3.03
N VAL A 391 23.85 -10.38 3.76
CA VAL A 391 24.08 -8.99 3.35
C VAL A 391 25.39 -8.90 2.54
N PRO A 392 25.50 -7.90 1.66
CA PRO A 392 24.47 -6.95 1.24
C PRO A 392 23.37 -7.59 0.39
N VAL A 393 22.11 -7.19 0.59
CA VAL A 393 20.98 -7.61 -0.24
C VAL A 393 20.80 -6.60 -1.36
N HIS A 394 21.02 -7.06 -2.59
CA HIS A 394 20.80 -6.26 -3.79
C HIS A 394 19.37 -6.42 -4.28
N CYS A 395 18.67 -5.31 -4.47
CA CYS A 395 17.33 -5.27 -5.05
C CYS A 395 17.40 -4.51 -6.38
N ASP A 396 16.91 -5.13 -7.45
CA ASP A 396 16.91 -4.61 -8.80
C ASP A 396 15.51 -4.64 -9.41
N ILE A 397 15.27 -3.81 -10.42
CA ILE A 397 14.07 -3.85 -11.22
C ILE A 397 14.40 -4.22 -12.66
N ARG A 398 13.56 -5.06 -13.27
CA ARG A 398 13.59 -5.38 -14.69
C ARG A 398 12.39 -4.69 -15.35
N PRO A 399 12.60 -3.55 -16.03
CA PRO A 399 11.53 -2.78 -16.63
C PRO A 399 10.80 -3.56 -17.72
N LEU A 400 9.47 -3.51 -17.71
CA LEU A 400 8.57 -4.09 -18.70
C LEU A 400 8.84 -5.57 -19.03
N ALA A 401 9.47 -6.30 -18.09
CA ALA A 401 9.95 -7.66 -18.31
C ALA A 401 8.82 -8.70 -18.37
N LEU A 402 7.68 -8.43 -17.76
CA LEU A 402 6.59 -9.39 -17.61
C LEU A 402 5.40 -8.98 -18.48
N ARG A 403 4.92 -9.91 -19.30
CA ARG A 403 3.73 -9.80 -20.15
C ARG A 403 2.54 -10.37 -19.38
N VAL A 404 1.73 -9.51 -18.75
CA VAL A 404 0.57 -9.98 -17.97
C VAL A 404 -0.69 -9.90 -18.79
N VAL A 405 -1.36 -11.03 -18.95
CA VAL A 405 -2.68 -11.09 -19.57
C VAL A 405 -3.76 -10.97 -18.51
N VAL A 406 -4.67 -10.03 -18.71
CA VAL A 406 -5.78 -9.75 -17.79
C VAL A 406 -7.10 -9.65 -18.55
N PRO A 407 -8.25 -9.94 -17.92
CA PRO A 407 -9.55 -9.76 -18.57
C PRO A 407 -9.73 -8.30 -19.01
N ARG A 408 -10.27 -8.10 -20.20
CA ARG A 408 -10.66 -6.76 -20.68
C ARG A 408 -11.68 -6.11 -19.76
N ARG A 409 -12.66 -6.89 -19.29
CA ARG A 409 -13.69 -6.47 -18.32
C ARG A 409 -13.26 -6.88 -16.91
N ARG A 410 -12.65 -5.95 -16.19
CA ARG A 410 -12.22 -6.15 -14.79
C ARG A 410 -12.57 -4.93 -13.93
N PRO A 411 -12.64 -5.05 -12.59
CA PRO A 411 -12.96 -3.93 -11.69
C PRO A 411 -12.05 -2.70 -11.86
N GLY A 412 -10.83 -2.91 -12.36
CA GLY A 412 -9.82 -1.88 -12.52
C GLY A 412 -9.14 -1.48 -11.21
N VAL A 413 -8.09 -0.68 -11.32
CA VAL A 413 -7.30 -0.20 -10.18
C VAL A 413 -8.06 0.94 -9.51
N ARG A 414 -8.49 0.72 -8.26
CA ARG A 414 -9.04 1.82 -7.45
C ARG A 414 -7.88 2.68 -6.95
N LEU A 415 -7.87 3.93 -7.32
CA LEU A 415 -6.85 4.87 -6.87
C LEU A 415 -6.84 5.03 -5.35
N ALA A 416 -5.64 5.18 -4.79
CA ALA A 416 -5.48 5.67 -3.44
C ALA A 416 -6.11 7.06 -3.33
N ARG A 417 -6.79 7.35 -2.21
CA ARG A 417 -7.33 8.68 -1.95
C ARG A 417 -6.15 9.66 -1.82
N PRO A 418 -6.10 10.75 -2.59
CA PRO A 418 -5.01 11.70 -2.50
C PRO A 418 -4.95 12.30 -1.09
N PRO A 419 -3.74 12.59 -0.58
CA PRO A 419 -3.58 13.32 0.67
C PRO A 419 -4.22 14.71 0.54
N LEU A 420 -4.75 15.23 1.65
CA LEU A 420 -5.38 16.55 1.66
C LEU A 420 -4.30 17.63 1.49
N ASP A 421 -4.31 18.31 0.36
CA ASP A 421 -3.41 19.42 0.04
C ASP A 421 -4.20 20.73 -0.03
N TRP A 422 -4.14 21.52 1.03
CA TRP A 422 -4.83 22.79 1.13
C TRP A 422 -4.31 23.86 0.14
N ARG A 423 -3.03 23.80 -0.24
CA ARG A 423 -2.45 24.72 -1.23
C ARG A 423 -3.00 24.42 -2.62
N LEU A 424 -3.08 23.13 -2.97
CA LEU A 424 -3.67 22.71 -4.24
C LEU A 424 -5.17 23.03 -4.27
N LEU A 425 -5.92 22.80 -3.18
CA LEU A 425 -7.33 23.16 -3.05
C LEU A 425 -7.56 24.67 -3.24
N ALA A 426 -6.71 25.51 -2.66
CA ALA A 426 -6.79 26.94 -2.84
C ALA A 426 -6.58 27.35 -4.33
N ARG A 427 -5.59 26.77 -5.00
CA ARG A 427 -5.34 27.01 -6.44
C ARG A 427 -6.53 26.57 -7.30
N LEU A 428 -7.08 25.39 -7.04
CA LEU A 428 -8.25 24.86 -7.76
C LEU A 428 -9.48 25.73 -7.54
N GLY A 429 -9.73 26.18 -6.31
CA GLY A 429 -10.83 27.06 -5.95
C GLY A 429 -10.74 28.43 -6.63
N LEU A 430 -9.54 28.98 -6.75
CA LEU A 430 -9.26 30.24 -7.42
C LEU A 430 -9.24 30.14 -8.96
N GLY A 431 -9.42 28.93 -9.51
CA GLY A 431 -9.42 28.71 -10.96
C GLY A 431 -8.03 28.81 -11.60
N ARG A 432 -6.97 28.90 -10.78
CA ARG A 432 -5.59 28.83 -11.25
C ARG A 432 -5.28 27.37 -11.54
N GLY A 433 -5.17 26.98 -12.83
CA GLY A 433 -4.77 25.65 -13.26
C GLY A 433 -3.42 25.26 -12.60
N PRO A 434 -3.11 23.95 -12.52
CA PRO A 434 -1.82 23.50 -12.02
C PRO A 434 -0.73 24.20 -12.84
N ALA A 435 0.25 24.81 -12.17
CA ALA A 435 1.48 25.17 -12.84
C ALA A 435 1.97 23.89 -13.53
N ARG A 436 2.13 23.90 -14.83
CA ARG A 436 2.78 22.84 -15.61
C ARG A 436 4.15 22.68 -14.95
N ASN A 437 4.32 21.64 -14.13
CA ASN A 437 5.63 21.19 -13.73
C ASN A 437 6.34 20.73 -15.00
N SER A 438 7.14 21.62 -15.57
CA SER A 438 8.09 21.36 -16.66
C SER A 438 9.30 20.55 -16.15
N ARG A 439 9.07 19.51 -15.35
CA ARG A 439 10.10 18.57 -14.87
C ARG A 439 9.58 17.13 -14.88
N GLU A 440 9.04 16.73 -16.02
CA GLU A 440 8.96 15.33 -16.45
C GLU A 440 9.42 15.26 -17.91
N THR A 441 10.62 15.72 -18.16
CA THR A 441 11.38 15.26 -19.33
C THR A 441 12.04 13.96 -18.91
N LEU A 442 11.39 12.85 -19.22
CA LEU A 442 12.07 11.57 -19.35
C LEU A 442 13.21 11.73 -20.36
N PRO A 443 14.44 11.35 -20.05
CA PRO A 443 15.46 11.21 -21.09
C PRO A 443 15.05 10.06 -22.01
N ARG A 444 15.22 10.30 -23.29
CA ARG A 444 15.06 9.32 -24.39
C ARG A 444 16.06 8.19 -24.28
#